data_0a8019a2ff777eb30975de8ee286e4ca
#
_entry.id   0a8019a2ff777eb30975de8ee286e4ca
#
_cell.length_a   1.000
_cell.length_b   1.000
_cell.length_c   1.000
_cell.angle_alpha   90.00
_cell.angle_beta   90.00
_cell.angle_gamma   90.00
#
_symmetry.space_group_name_H-M   'P 1'
#
loop_
_entity.id
_entity.type
_entity.pdbx_description
1 polymer ?
#
loop_
_entity_poly.entity_id
_entity_poly.type
_entity_poly.pdbx_seq_one_letter_code
_entity_poly.pdbx_strand_id
1 'polypeptide(L)'
;SKAEFETLSEDYIVLKTADQEKACQVLKEQIQLQFKVVNPENEIHIFGQEQDVKQILKELTLADVAIDEIYYARQNLEEYFTQLVE
;
A
#
# COMPACT_ATOMS: atom_id res chain seq x y z
N SER A 1 -1.69 23.09 3.10
CA SER A 1 -0.26 23.14 2.87
C SER A 1 0.13 22.22 1.72
N LYS A 2 1.35 22.36 1.27
CA LYS A 2 1.84 21.54 0.16
C LYS A 2 1.85 20.06 0.52
N ALA A 3 2.21 19.74 1.75
CA ALA A 3 2.24 18.36 2.21
C ALA A 3 0.85 17.73 2.22
N GLU A 4 -0.13 18.49 2.64
CA GLU A 4 -1.53 18.01 2.64
C GLU A 4 -2.01 17.74 1.22
N PHE A 5 -1.65 18.61 0.30
CA PHE A 5 -2.03 18.45 -1.08
C PHE A 5 -1.41 17.20 -1.68
N GLU A 6 -0.14 16.96 -1.41
CA GLU A 6 0.56 15.78 -1.88
C GLU A 6 -0.07 14.50 -1.34
N THR A 7 -0.48 14.51 -0.07
CA THR A 7 -1.13 13.37 0.54
C THR A 7 -2.43 13.01 -0.18
N LEU A 8 -3.20 14.02 -0.58
CA LEU A 8 -4.46 13.80 -1.27
C LEU A 8 -4.29 13.14 -2.64
N SER A 9 -3.14 13.34 -3.27
CA SER A 9 -2.89 12.80 -4.61
C SER A 9 -2.00 11.58 -4.62
N GLU A 10 -1.65 11.06 -3.44
CA GLU A 10 -0.71 9.95 -3.35
C GLU A 10 -1.40 8.61 -3.61
N ASP A 11 -0.78 7.81 -4.49
CA ASP A 11 -1.23 6.45 -4.76
C ASP A 11 -0.57 5.48 -3.79
N TYR A 12 -1.17 4.33 -3.58
CA TYR A 12 -0.60 3.35 -2.68
C TYR A 12 -1.00 1.93 -3.09
N ILE A 13 -0.28 0.96 -2.53
CA ILE A 13 -0.51 -0.45 -2.76
C ILE A 13 -1.17 -1.03 -1.52
N VAL A 14 -2.24 -1.80 -1.70
CA VAL A 14 -2.93 -2.47 -0.59
C VAL A 14 -2.49 -3.92 -0.57
N LEU A 15 -1.98 -4.34 0.58
CA LEU A 15 -1.58 -5.72 0.81
C LEU A 15 -2.43 -6.28 1.95
N LYS A 16 -3.12 -7.39 1.69
CA LYS A 16 -3.87 -8.10 2.72
C LYS A 16 -3.17 -9.40 3.04
N THR A 17 -2.79 -9.57 4.28
CA THR A 17 -2.06 -10.77 4.70
C THR A 17 -2.32 -11.05 6.18
N ALA A 18 -2.41 -12.33 6.51
CA ALA A 18 -2.48 -12.77 7.90
C ALA A 18 -1.10 -12.73 8.57
N ASP A 19 -0.02 -12.71 7.77
CA ASP A 19 1.35 -12.69 8.28
C ASP A 19 1.89 -11.26 8.33
N GLN A 20 1.21 -10.37 9.05
CA GLN A 20 1.54 -8.95 9.07
C GLN A 20 2.96 -8.67 9.56
N GLU A 21 3.37 -9.32 10.64
CA GLU A 21 4.70 -9.09 11.20
C GLU A 21 5.80 -9.43 10.19
N LYS A 22 5.67 -10.59 9.57
CA LYS A 22 6.64 -11.06 8.59
C LYS A 22 6.66 -10.15 7.37
N ALA A 23 5.48 -9.76 6.91
CA ALA A 23 5.38 -8.85 5.77
C ALA A 23 6.01 -7.49 6.08
N CYS A 24 5.74 -6.94 7.25
CA CYS A 24 6.33 -5.66 7.65
C CYS A 24 7.84 -5.75 7.73
N GLN A 25 8.38 -6.85 8.21
CA GLN A 25 9.82 -7.04 8.29
C GLN A 25 10.44 -7.06 6.89
N VAL A 26 9.81 -7.76 5.95
CA VAL A 26 10.30 -7.80 4.57
C VAL A 26 10.25 -6.40 3.95
N LEU A 27 9.17 -5.67 4.19
CA LEU A 27 9.04 -4.32 3.64
C LEU A 27 10.12 -3.39 4.17
N LYS A 28 10.45 -3.49 5.45
CA LYS A 28 11.50 -2.67 6.04
C LYS A 28 12.88 -3.02 5.51
N GLU A 29 13.17 -4.31 5.38
CA GLU A 29 14.53 -4.76 5.10
C GLU A 29 14.81 -4.87 3.61
N GLN A 30 13.83 -5.27 2.80
CA GLN A 30 14.06 -5.58 1.40
C GLN A 30 13.50 -4.56 0.43
N ILE A 31 12.43 -3.87 0.80
CA ILE A 31 11.71 -3.01 -0.13
C ILE A 31 12.05 -1.54 0.05
N GLN A 32 12.19 -1.09 1.28
CA GLN A 32 12.55 0.30 1.61
C GLN A 32 11.50 1.32 1.16
N LEU A 33 10.25 0.91 1.11
CA LEU A 33 9.14 1.82 0.87
C LEU A 33 8.42 2.08 2.19
N GLN A 34 7.85 3.26 2.32
CA GLN A 34 7.07 3.59 3.49
C GLN A 34 5.74 2.84 3.45
N PHE A 35 5.27 2.45 4.62
CA PHE A 35 4.01 1.73 4.72
C PHE A 35 3.37 1.98 6.07
N LYS A 36 2.07 1.68 6.17
CA LYS A 36 1.36 1.71 7.44
C LYS A 36 0.42 0.52 7.53
N VAL A 37 0.21 0.03 8.74
CA VAL A 37 -0.70 -1.08 9.00
C VAL A 37 -2.07 -0.51 9.34
N VAL A 38 -3.10 -1.04 8.70
CA VAL A 38 -4.47 -0.59 8.90
C VAL A 38 -5.28 -1.71 9.52
N ASN A 39 -5.66 -1.54 10.79
CA ASN A 39 -6.47 -2.51 11.51
C ASN A 39 -7.87 -1.93 11.70
N PRO A 40 -8.87 -2.78 11.82
CA PRO A 40 -8.84 -4.24 11.96
C PRO A 40 -8.86 -5.03 10.64
N GLU A 41 -8.77 -4.38 9.49
CA GLU A 41 -8.91 -5.05 8.19
C GLU A 41 -7.73 -5.93 7.82
N ASN A 42 -6.65 -5.92 8.60
CA ASN A 42 -5.43 -6.67 8.31
C ASN A 42 -4.80 -6.25 6.98
N GLU A 43 -4.85 -4.96 6.70
CA GLU A 43 -4.27 -4.39 5.49
C GLU A 43 -2.99 -3.65 5.81
N ILE A 44 -2.09 -3.66 4.85
CA ILE A 44 -0.88 -2.84 4.89
C ILE A 44 -0.94 -1.95 3.66
N HIS A 45 -0.86 -0.64 3.87
CA HIS A 45 -0.83 0.33 2.78
C HIS A 45 0.62 0.71 2.54
N ILE A 46 1.12 0.41 1.36
CA ILE A 46 2.51 0.64 0.98
C ILE A 46 2.55 1.79 -0.02
N PHE A 47 3.31 2.84 0.31
CA PHE A 47 3.38 4.03 -0.52
C PHE A 47 4.42 3.84 -1.60
N GLY A 48 3.96 3.41 -2.77
CA GLY A 48 4.80 3.13 -3.91
C GLY A 48 4.01 3.27 -5.18
N GLN A 49 4.58 2.82 -6.29
CA GLN A 49 3.99 2.94 -7.60
C GLN A 49 3.54 1.58 -8.11
N GLU A 50 2.77 1.60 -9.20
CA GLU A 50 2.24 0.36 -9.75
C GLU A 50 3.34 -0.65 -10.07
N GLN A 51 4.47 -0.17 -10.58
CA GLN A 51 5.58 -1.05 -10.93
C GLN A 51 6.21 -1.72 -9.71
N ASP A 52 6.02 -1.16 -8.53
CA ASP A 52 6.58 -1.74 -7.31
C ASP A 52 5.84 -2.99 -6.85
N VAL A 53 4.63 -3.21 -7.35
CA VAL A 53 3.82 -4.36 -6.95
C VAL A 53 4.54 -5.68 -7.25
N LYS A 54 5.17 -5.76 -8.42
CA LYS A 54 5.88 -6.99 -8.81
C LYS A 54 7.04 -7.30 -7.88
N GLN A 55 7.80 -6.29 -7.51
CA GLN A 55 8.94 -6.48 -6.62
C GLN A 55 8.47 -6.87 -5.23
N ILE A 56 7.43 -6.20 -4.73
CA ILE A 56 6.86 -6.51 -3.42
C ILE A 56 6.37 -7.95 -3.40
N LEU A 57 5.62 -8.35 -4.42
CA LEU A 57 5.11 -9.71 -4.52
C LEU A 57 6.23 -10.73 -4.53
N LYS A 58 7.29 -10.45 -5.29
CA LYS A 58 8.44 -11.34 -5.39
C LYS A 58 9.13 -11.52 -4.03
N GLU A 59 9.41 -10.41 -3.34
CA GLU A 59 10.10 -10.48 -2.06
C GLU A 59 9.27 -11.16 -0.98
N LEU A 60 7.97 -10.90 -0.97
CA LEU A 60 7.07 -11.53 -0.01
C LEU A 60 6.96 -13.04 -0.28
N THR A 61 6.92 -13.42 -1.55
CA THR A 61 6.86 -14.83 -1.93
C THR A 61 8.14 -15.55 -1.52
N LEU A 62 9.29 -14.92 -1.74
CA LEU A 62 10.58 -15.49 -1.35
C LEU A 62 10.68 -15.67 0.16
N ALA A 63 10.06 -14.79 0.93
CA ALA A 63 10.05 -14.86 2.38
C ALA A 63 8.95 -15.76 2.93
N ASP A 64 8.20 -16.40 2.05
CA ASP A 64 7.12 -17.33 2.42
C ASP A 64 6.00 -16.64 3.21
N VAL A 65 5.68 -15.41 2.82
CA VAL A 65 4.57 -14.68 3.41
C VAL A 65 3.28 -15.04 2.70
N ALA A 66 2.25 -15.39 3.45
CA ALA A 66 0.94 -15.68 2.87
C ALA A 66 0.30 -14.39 2.39
N ILE A 67 -0.03 -14.31 1.11
CA ILE A 67 -0.65 -13.14 0.52
C ILE A 67 -2.09 -13.48 0.18
N ASP A 68 -3.04 -12.80 0.84
CA ASP A 68 -4.46 -12.99 0.53
C ASP A 68 -4.87 -12.13 -0.66
N GLU A 69 -4.37 -10.90 -0.70
CA GLU A 69 -4.73 -9.98 -1.77
C GLU A 69 -3.67 -8.89 -1.86
N ILE A 70 -3.36 -8.48 -3.07
CA ILE A 70 -2.49 -7.33 -3.30
C ILE A 70 -2.98 -6.60 -4.54
N TYR A 71 -3.13 -5.28 -4.43
CA TYR A 71 -3.54 -4.48 -5.58
C TYR A 71 -3.07 -3.04 -5.41
N TYR A 72 -3.04 -2.33 -6.53
CA TYR A 72 -2.65 -0.94 -6.58
C TYR A 72 -3.89 -0.06 -6.50
N ALA A 73 -3.92 0.83 -5.51
CA ALA A 73 -5.04 1.73 -5.29
C ALA A 73 -4.64 3.13 -5.72
N ARG A 74 -5.29 3.65 -6.74
CA ARG A 74 -5.01 4.97 -7.26
C ARG A 74 -6.02 5.96 -6.73
N GLN A 75 -5.53 7.07 -6.17
CA GLN A 75 -6.41 8.13 -5.74
C GLN A 75 -6.91 8.91 -6.96
N ASN A 76 -8.22 9.09 -7.03
CA ASN A 76 -8.83 9.79 -8.13
C ASN A 76 -9.36 11.13 -7.66
N LEU A 77 -8.69 12.20 -8.06
CA LEU A 77 -9.10 13.55 -7.69
C LEU A 77 -10.47 13.91 -8.23
N GLU A 78 -10.84 13.40 -9.39
CA GLU A 78 -12.17 13.65 -9.95
C GLU A 78 -13.26 13.10 -9.05
N GLU A 79 -13.09 11.90 -8.55
CA GLU A 79 -14.03 11.32 -7.60
C GLU A 79 -14.14 12.16 -6.34
N TYR A 80 -13.00 12.63 -5.86
CA TYR A 80 -12.95 13.46 -4.68
C TYR A 80 -13.75 14.74 -4.87
N PHE A 81 -13.55 15.41 -5.99
CA PHE A 81 -14.27 16.64 -6.29
C PHE A 81 -15.76 16.40 -6.47
N THR A 82 -16.12 15.31 -7.11
CA THR A 82 -17.51 14.96 -7.29
C THR A 82 -18.22 14.79 -5.94
N GLN A 83 -17.58 14.14 -5.02
CA GLN A 83 -18.12 13.95 -3.68
C GLN A 83 -18.29 15.28 -2.95
N LEU A 84 -17.36 16.20 -3.12
CA LEU A 84 -17.45 17.50 -2.47
C LEU A 84 -18.57 18.36 -3.03
N VAL A 85 -18.82 18.24 -4.31
CA VAL A 85 -19.85 19.07 -4.96
C VAL A 85 -21.25 18.59 -4.60
N GLU A 86 -21.43 17.32 -4.41
CA GLU A 86 -22.73 16.79 -4.00
C GLU A 86 -23.01 17.01 -2.54
#